data_80f5ae6cd5de2ab4c76da9c3365b3b56
#
_entry.id   80f5ae6cd5de2ab4c76da9c3365b3b56
#
_cell.length_a   1.000
_cell.length_b   1.000
_cell.length_c   1.000
_cell.angle_alpha   90.00
_cell.angle_beta   90.00
_cell.angle_gamma   90.00
#
_symmetry.space_group_name_H-M   'P 1'
#
loop_
_entity.id
_entity.type
_entity.pdbx_description
1 polymer ?
#
loop_
_entity_poly.entity_id
_entity_poly.type
_entity_poly.pdbx_seq_one_letter_code
_entity_poly.pdbx_strand_id
1 'polypeptide(L)'
;PLSPALVDQARARGLGVCGSGRINLPADAEPLAREARESGLECLTVHVGWGIEDDEEAARLIAAVLEASARHGVPLYPETHRATIFQDMWRTVQFVRRFPALRFNGDFSHWYTGLEMVYGGFETKLEFIRPVLERIRFLHGRIGNPGCIQVNIGDGDVSAHPYVGHFRALWIAAFTGFLAKAAADES
;
A
#
# COMPACT_ATOMS: atom_id res chain seq x y z
N PRO A 1 -4.79 -11.25 15.53
CA PRO A 1 -5.47 -12.26 14.69
C PRO A 1 -6.96 -11.97 14.62
N LEU A 2 -7.54 -12.08 13.41
CA LEU A 2 -8.99 -12.02 13.24
C LEU A 2 -9.61 -13.26 13.88
N SER A 3 -10.71 -13.08 14.61
CA SER A 3 -11.46 -14.23 15.13
C SER A 3 -12.00 -15.06 13.98
N PRO A 4 -11.81 -16.40 13.94
CA PRO A 4 -12.38 -17.27 12.92
C PRO A 4 -13.90 -17.06 12.75
N ALA A 5 -14.62 -16.86 13.85
CA ALA A 5 -16.05 -16.60 13.85
C ALA A 5 -16.43 -15.31 13.08
N LEU A 6 -15.61 -14.27 13.12
CA LEU A 6 -15.82 -13.03 12.35
C LEU A 6 -15.59 -13.26 10.85
N VAL A 7 -14.58 -14.04 10.49
CA VAL A 7 -14.32 -14.41 9.09
C VAL A 7 -15.50 -15.22 8.52
N ASP A 8 -15.99 -16.20 9.27
CA ASP A 8 -17.14 -17.01 8.87
C ASP A 8 -18.43 -16.18 8.72
N GLN A 9 -18.65 -15.23 9.64
CA GLN A 9 -19.80 -14.30 9.54
C GLN A 9 -19.70 -13.38 8.32
N ALA A 10 -18.51 -12.89 8.00
CA ALA A 10 -18.29 -12.06 6.81
C ALA A 10 -18.59 -12.87 5.54
N ARG A 11 -18.03 -14.07 5.44
CA ARG A 11 -18.26 -14.98 4.31
C ARG A 11 -19.74 -15.35 4.14
N ALA A 12 -20.45 -15.64 5.23
CA ALA A 12 -21.88 -15.93 5.20
C ALA A 12 -22.72 -14.75 4.65
N ARG A 13 -22.16 -13.54 4.63
CA ARG A 13 -22.75 -12.33 4.04
C ARG A 13 -22.19 -11.99 2.65
N GLY A 14 -21.38 -12.86 2.05
CA GLY A 14 -20.73 -12.60 0.76
C GLY A 14 -19.64 -11.51 0.82
N LEU A 15 -19.06 -11.26 1.99
CA LEU A 15 -17.99 -10.28 2.16
C LEU A 15 -16.62 -10.96 2.16
N GLY A 16 -15.69 -10.39 1.40
CA GLY A 16 -14.26 -10.71 1.50
C GLY A 16 -13.65 -10.14 2.78
N VAL A 17 -12.60 -10.78 3.26
CA VAL A 17 -11.89 -10.35 4.46
C VAL A 17 -10.43 -10.11 4.14
N CYS A 18 -9.96 -8.88 4.42
CA CYS A 18 -8.56 -8.50 4.34
C CYS A 18 -8.00 -8.32 5.75
N GLY A 19 -6.72 -8.59 5.92
CA GLY A 19 -6.03 -8.41 7.18
C GLY A 19 -4.91 -7.37 7.11
N SER A 20 -4.25 -7.17 8.24
CA SER A 20 -3.04 -6.37 8.31
C SER A 20 -1.99 -7.04 9.20
N GLY A 21 -0.72 -6.77 8.93
CA GLY A 21 0.38 -7.31 9.71
C GLY A 21 1.65 -6.47 9.60
N ARG A 22 2.68 -6.87 10.34
CA ARG A 22 3.98 -6.22 10.33
C ARG A 22 5.09 -7.24 10.11
N ILE A 23 6.04 -6.89 9.25
CA ILE A 23 7.21 -7.70 8.88
C ILE A 23 8.44 -6.83 9.16
N ASN A 24 9.08 -7.06 10.28
CA ASN A 24 10.30 -6.34 10.67
C ASN A 24 11.58 -7.12 10.33
N LEU A 25 11.48 -8.45 10.29
CA LEU A 25 12.57 -9.35 9.91
C LEU A 25 12.10 -10.24 8.75
N PRO A 26 12.99 -10.70 7.87
CA PRO A 26 12.61 -11.63 6.79
C PRO A 26 11.86 -12.86 7.28
N ALA A 27 12.19 -13.36 8.48
CA ALA A 27 11.55 -14.52 9.08
C ALA A 27 10.08 -14.30 9.48
N ASP A 28 9.62 -13.06 9.57
CA ASP A 28 8.24 -12.73 9.95
C ASP A 28 7.24 -12.95 8.78
N ALA A 29 7.73 -12.95 7.54
CA ALA A 29 6.88 -13.00 6.35
C ALA A 29 6.17 -14.35 6.20
N GLU A 30 6.90 -15.45 6.36
CA GLU A 30 6.39 -16.82 6.18
C GLU A 30 5.25 -17.18 7.14
N PRO A 31 5.37 -17.01 8.48
CA PRO A 31 4.28 -17.34 9.40
C PRO A 31 3.06 -16.44 9.18
N LEU A 32 3.26 -15.17 8.83
CA LEU A 32 2.18 -14.24 8.58
C LEU A 32 1.37 -14.62 7.31
N ALA A 33 2.06 -14.97 6.23
CA ALA A 33 1.42 -15.40 4.99
C ALA A 33 0.65 -16.73 5.18
N ARG A 34 1.23 -17.68 5.92
CA ARG A 34 0.59 -18.94 6.26
C ARG A 34 -0.68 -18.72 7.07
N GLU A 35 -0.62 -17.93 8.14
CA GLU A 35 -1.80 -17.59 8.96
C GLU A 35 -2.90 -16.94 8.14
N ALA A 36 -2.55 -16.01 7.23
CA ALA A 36 -3.49 -15.38 6.32
C ALA A 36 -4.18 -16.41 5.42
N ARG A 37 -3.42 -17.35 4.85
CA ARG A 37 -3.96 -18.42 4.01
C ARG A 37 -4.88 -19.35 4.79
N GLU A 38 -4.47 -19.79 5.97
CA GLU A 38 -5.24 -20.69 6.84
C GLU A 38 -6.54 -20.01 7.32
N SER A 39 -6.49 -18.70 7.59
CA SER A 39 -7.66 -17.89 7.93
C SER A 39 -8.51 -17.54 6.72
N GLY A 40 -8.06 -17.87 5.49
CA GLY A 40 -8.72 -17.58 4.22
C GLY A 40 -8.93 -16.10 3.96
N LEU A 41 -7.97 -15.28 4.28
CA LEU A 41 -7.98 -13.87 3.91
C LEU A 41 -7.74 -13.72 2.40
N GLU A 42 -8.36 -12.70 1.79
CA GLU A 42 -8.16 -12.38 0.38
C GLU A 42 -6.80 -11.73 0.14
N CYS A 43 -6.36 -10.89 1.07
CA CYS A 43 -5.03 -10.26 1.06
C CYS A 43 -4.64 -9.76 2.45
N LEU A 44 -3.38 -9.36 2.58
CA LEU A 44 -2.85 -8.64 3.74
C LEU A 44 -2.20 -7.33 3.33
N THR A 45 -2.56 -6.26 4.02
CA THR A 45 -1.71 -5.05 4.10
C THR A 45 -0.56 -5.31 5.06
N VAL A 46 0.68 -5.06 4.65
CA VAL A 46 1.85 -5.28 5.50
C VAL A 46 2.71 -4.02 5.66
N HIS A 47 3.04 -3.69 6.90
CA HIS A 47 4.05 -2.69 7.23
C HIS A 47 5.41 -3.37 7.26
N VAL A 48 6.33 -2.97 6.38
CA VAL A 48 7.62 -3.65 6.18
C VAL A 48 8.76 -2.79 6.71
N GLY A 49 9.53 -3.35 7.64
CA GLY A 49 10.66 -2.69 8.30
C GLY A 49 10.26 -1.56 9.24
N TRP A 50 11.25 -0.82 9.72
CA TRP A 50 11.10 0.36 10.59
C TRP A 50 11.36 1.68 9.86
N GLY A 51 11.90 1.63 8.60
CA GLY A 51 12.27 2.81 7.83
C GLY A 51 13.68 3.35 8.13
N ILE A 52 14.51 2.53 8.77
CA ILE A 52 15.91 2.82 9.08
C ILE A 52 16.88 1.83 8.42
N GLU A 53 16.34 0.85 7.71
CA GLU A 53 17.09 -0.18 7.01
C GLU A 53 17.89 0.43 5.85
N ASP A 54 19.07 -0.11 5.58
CA ASP A 54 19.78 0.17 4.34
C ASP A 54 19.09 -0.50 3.13
N ASP A 55 19.57 -0.22 1.91
CA ASP A 55 18.93 -0.73 0.70
C ASP A 55 19.03 -2.25 0.54
N GLU A 56 20.08 -2.88 1.08
CA GLU A 56 20.24 -4.34 1.02
C GLU A 56 19.42 -5.04 2.12
N GLU A 57 19.30 -4.45 3.28
CA GLU A 57 18.38 -4.93 4.33
C GLU A 57 16.94 -4.83 3.86
N ALA A 58 16.54 -3.69 3.28
CA ALA A 58 15.23 -3.51 2.70
C ALA A 58 14.95 -4.49 1.55
N ALA A 59 15.95 -4.76 0.69
CA ALA A 59 15.83 -5.73 -0.38
C ALA A 59 15.58 -7.16 0.14
N ARG A 60 16.22 -7.55 1.24
CA ARG A 60 15.98 -8.86 1.88
C ARG A 60 14.55 -8.97 2.43
N LEU A 61 14.03 -7.90 3.03
CA LEU A 61 12.64 -7.85 3.49
C LEU A 61 11.66 -7.97 2.33
N ILE A 62 11.89 -7.23 1.24
CA ILE A 62 11.05 -7.31 0.03
C ILE A 62 11.06 -8.71 -0.57
N ALA A 63 12.22 -9.34 -0.69
CA ALA A 63 12.35 -10.71 -1.19
C ALA A 63 11.53 -11.69 -0.34
N ALA A 64 11.64 -11.61 0.99
CA ALA A 64 10.87 -12.45 1.90
C ALA A 64 9.36 -12.27 1.78
N VAL A 65 8.88 -11.02 1.62
CA VAL A 65 7.46 -10.71 1.39
C VAL A 65 6.98 -11.37 0.09
N LEU A 66 7.72 -11.21 -1.01
CA LEU A 66 7.36 -11.77 -2.32
C LEU A 66 7.38 -13.31 -2.31
N GLU A 67 8.39 -13.92 -1.70
CA GLU A 67 8.49 -15.38 -1.57
C GLU A 67 7.33 -15.96 -0.74
N ALA A 68 7.04 -15.37 0.42
CA ALA A 68 5.97 -15.85 1.29
C ALA A 68 4.61 -15.69 0.60
N SER A 69 4.35 -14.55 -0.06
CA SER A 69 3.14 -14.32 -0.84
C SER A 69 2.95 -15.36 -1.93
N ALA A 70 3.99 -15.63 -2.72
CA ALA A 70 3.95 -16.62 -3.79
C ALA A 70 3.76 -18.06 -3.26
N ARG A 71 4.48 -18.42 -2.19
CA ARG A 71 4.44 -19.77 -1.59
C ARG A 71 3.06 -20.12 -1.04
N HIS A 72 2.39 -19.18 -0.39
CA HIS A 72 1.08 -19.41 0.23
C HIS A 72 -0.09 -19.02 -0.68
N GLY A 73 0.15 -18.40 -1.83
CA GLY A 73 -0.90 -17.97 -2.75
C GLY A 73 -1.85 -16.95 -2.11
N VAL A 74 -1.33 -16.08 -1.25
CA VAL A 74 -2.08 -14.97 -0.65
C VAL A 74 -1.32 -13.67 -0.88
N PRO A 75 -1.96 -12.65 -1.48
CA PRO A 75 -1.29 -11.37 -1.73
C PRO A 75 -0.88 -10.67 -0.43
N LEU A 76 0.40 -10.33 -0.31
CA LEU A 76 0.92 -9.44 0.71
C LEU A 76 1.23 -8.09 0.06
N TYR A 77 0.47 -7.05 0.41
CA TYR A 77 0.63 -5.71 -0.14
C TYR A 77 1.36 -4.80 0.85
N PRO A 78 2.68 -4.52 0.65
CA PRO A 78 3.35 -3.48 1.41
C PRO A 78 2.61 -2.15 1.29
N GLU A 79 2.44 -1.47 2.43
CA GLU A 79 1.80 -0.16 2.46
C GLU A 79 2.82 0.97 2.26
N THR A 80 2.44 2.00 1.51
CA THR A 80 3.19 3.26 1.39
C THR A 80 3.08 4.05 2.71
N HIS A 81 3.63 3.48 3.78
CA HIS A 81 3.44 3.94 5.15
C HIS A 81 4.71 4.60 5.70
N ARG A 82 4.53 5.69 6.50
CA ARG A 82 5.63 6.25 7.30
C ARG A 82 6.17 5.20 8.26
N ALA A 83 7.43 5.35 8.68
CA ALA A 83 8.13 4.38 9.53
C ALA A 83 8.11 2.94 8.97
N THR A 84 8.30 2.83 7.65
CA THR A 84 8.56 1.59 6.90
C THR A 84 9.62 1.85 5.84
N ILE A 85 10.10 0.80 5.18
CA ILE A 85 11.04 0.95 4.05
C ILE A 85 10.43 1.67 2.85
N PHE A 86 9.09 1.85 2.81
CA PHE A 86 8.35 2.52 1.74
C PHE A 86 7.87 3.93 2.11
N GLN A 87 8.47 4.53 3.15
CA GLN A 87 8.08 5.86 3.62
C GLN A 87 8.43 7.01 2.67
N ASP A 88 9.33 6.77 1.70
CA ASP A 88 9.88 7.78 0.81
C ASP A 88 9.65 7.38 -0.66
N MET A 89 9.26 8.37 -1.48
CA MET A 89 8.91 8.16 -2.88
C MET A 89 10.10 7.73 -3.72
N TRP A 90 11.27 8.34 -3.52
CA TRP A 90 12.44 8.06 -4.35
C TRP A 90 12.88 6.61 -4.18
N ARG A 91 13.06 6.19 -2.94
CA ARG A 91 13.47 4.83 -2.58
C ARG A 91 12.45 3.78 -3.04
N THR A 92 11.16 4.06 -2.87
CA THR A 92 10.09 3.16 -3.32
C THR A 92 10.11 2.97 -4.83
N VAL A 93 10.35 4.02 -5.62
CA VAL A 93 10.50 3.92 -7.08
C VAL A 93 11.72 3.07 -7.46
N GLN A 94 12.85 3.16 -6.73
CA GLN A 94 14.01 2.30 -7.01
C GLN A 94 13.68 0.82 -6.72
N PHE A 95 12.98 0.53 -5.62
CA PHE A 95 12.55 -0.84 -5.31
C PHE A 95 11.57 -1.40 -6.33
N VAL A 96 10.65 -0.59 -6.85
CA VAL A 96 9.75 -1.01 -7.92
C VAL A 96 10.50 -1.41 -9.19
N ARG A 97 11.60 -0.73 -9.50
CA ARG A 97 12.48 -1.08 -10.64
C ARG A 97 13.26 -2.37 -10.39
N ARG A 98 13.75 -2.57 -9.16
CA ARG A 98 14.51 -3.75 -8.74
C ARG A 98 13.62 -4.99 -8.57
N PHE A 99 12.37 -4.80 -8.12
CA PHE A 99 11.39 -5.86 -7.82
C PHE A 99 10.08 -5.65 -8.59
N PRO A 100 10.00 -6.05 -9.87
CA PRO A 100 8.82 -5.81 -10.71
C PRO A 100 7.53 -6.48 -10.21
N ALA A 101 7.66 -7.54 -9.40
CA ALA A 101 6.55 -8.26 -8.80
C ALA A 101 5.89 -7.51 -7.62
N LEU A 102 6.49 -6.44 -7.09
CA LEU A 102 5.90 -5.66 -6.01
C LEU A 102 4.52 -5.12 -6.40
N ARG A 103 3.58 -5.30 -5.49
CA ARG A 103 2.24 -4.69 -5.52
C ARG A 103 2.00 -4.04 -4.16
N PHE A 104 1.19 -2.99 -4.09
CA PHE A 104 1.09 -2.15 -2.91
C PHE A 104 -0.35 -1.94 -2.44
N ASN A 105 -0.48 -1.71 -1.15
CA ASN A 105 -1.54 -0.90 -0.59
C ASN A 105 -1.12 0.57 -0.63
N GLY A 106 -1.87 1.39 -1.37
CA GLY A 106 -1.61 2.82 -1.51
C GLY A 106 -2.27 3.64 -0.40
N ASP A 107 -1.53 3.95 0.66
CA ASP A 107 -1.93 5.02 1.59
C ASP A 107 -1.07 6.26 1.31
N PHE A 108 -1.56 7.11 0.44
CA PHE A 108 -0.81 8.28 0.01
C PHE A 108 -0.78 9.42 1.04
N SER A 109 -1.58 9.34 2.10
CA SER A 109 -1.59 10.36 3.14
C SER A 109 -0.25 10.47 3.86
N HIS A 110 0.47 9.36 4.00
CA HIS A 110 1.80 9.33 4.60
C HIS A 110 2.83 10.09 3.78
N TRP A 111 2.84 9.89 2.47
CA TRP A 111 3.73 10.63 1.55
C TRP A 111 3.31 12.08 1.43
N TYR A 112 2.00 12.34 1.35
CA TYR A 112 1.47 13.68 1.20
C TYR A 112 1.88 14.58 2.37
N THR A 113 1.77 14.08 3.60
CA THR A 113 2.19 14.77 4.80
C THR A 113 3.71 14.79 4.94
N GLY A 114 4.35 13.62 4.88
CA GLY A 114 5.79 13.48 5.16
C GLY A 114 6.71 14.14 4.14
N LEU A 115 6.26 14.31 2.90
CA LEU A 115 7.01 14.93 1.81
C LEU A 115 6.41 16.26 1.36
N GLU A 116 5.47 16.79 2.15
CA GLU A 116 4.82 18.09 1.92
C GLU A 116 4.41 18.28 0.45
N MET A 117 3.69 17.29 -0.10
CA MET A 117 3.38 17.25 -1.54
C MET A 117 2.58 18.43 -2.04
N VAL A 118 1.90 19.16 -1.15
CA VAL A 118 1.12 20.35 -1.49
C VAL A 118 2.00 21.54 -1.92
N TYR A 119 3.26 21.57 -1.44
CA TYR A 119 4.17 22.68 -1.72
C TYR A 119 5.03 22.37 -2.95
N GLY A 120 4.77 23.09 -4.03
CA GLY A 120 5.55 23.08 -5.25
C GLY A 120 5.63 21.74 -5.99
N GLY A 121 5.19 21.72 -7.26
CA GLY A 121 5.43 20.61 -8.15
C GLY A 121 4.66 19.32 -7.84
N PHE A 122 3.40 19.42 -7.38
CA PHE A 122 2.57 18.23 -7.14
C PHE A 122 2.50 17.31 -8.37
N GLU A 123 2.32 17.88 -9.55
CA GLU A 123 2.25 17.15 -10.83
C GLU A 123 3.57 16.46 -11.15
N THR A 124 4.71 17.08 -10.84
CA THR A 124 6.03 16.49 -10.99
C THR A 124 6.22 15.30 -10.04
N LYS A 125 5.78 15.44 -8.79
CA LYS A 125 5.82 14.35 -7.79
C LYS A 125 4.87 13.20 -8.19
N LEU A 126 3.67 13.53 -8.67
CA LEU A 126 2.70 12.55 -9.18
C LEU A 126 3.27 11.74 -10.35
N GLU A 127 3.89 12.41 -11.32
CA GLU A 127 4.53 11.74 -12.45
C GLU A 127 5.71 10.87 -12.01
N PHE A 128 6.53 11.36 -11.08
CA PHE A 128 7.67 10.61 -10.55
C PHE A 128 7.26 9.27 -9.91
N ILE A 129 6.14 9.23 -9.18
CA ILE A 129 5.65 8.01 -8.52
C ILE A 129 4.74 7.16 -9.39
N ARG A 130 4.51 7.51 -10.65
CA ARG A 130 3.69 6.73 -11.60
C ARG A 130 4.02 5.23 -11.60
N PRO A 131 5.30 4.80 -11.60
CA PRO A 131 5.64 3.37 -11.54
C PRO A 131 5.10 2.64 -10.30
N VAL A 132 4.89 3.35 -9.19
CA VAL A 132 4.26 2.80 -7.97
C VAL A 132 2.75 2.78 -8.10
N LEU A 133 2.15 3.89 -8.61
CA LEU A 133 0.70 4.00 -8.81
C LEU A 133 0.14 2.86 -9.69
N GLU A 134 0.85 2.47 -10.72
CA GLU A 134 0.50 1.35 -11.59
C GLU A 134 0.49 -0.02 -10.89
N ARG A 135 1.06 -0.12 -9.69
CA ARG A 135 1.19 -1.34 -8.89
C ARG A 135 0.30 -1.38 -7.67
N ILE A 136 -0.59 -0.40 -7.50
CA ILE A 136 -1.56 -0.39 -6.43
C ILE A 136 -2.61 -1.48 -6.70
N ARG A 137 -2.87 -2.30 -5.68
CA ARG A 137 -3.89 -3.37 -5.70
C ARG A 137 -4.87 -3.26 -4.54
N PHE A 138 -4.51 -2.51 -3.54
CA PHE A 138 -5.35 -2.15 -2.41
C PHE A 138 -5.16 -0.65 -2.12
N LEU A 139 -6.17 0.03 -1.60
CA LEU A 139 -6.09 1.47 -1.40
C LEU A 139 -6.77 1.89 -0.09
N HIS A 140 -6.05 2.64 0.71
CA HIS A 140 -6.64 3.38 1.82
C HIS A 140 -7.11 4.75 1.35
N GLY A 141 -8.44 4.97 1.32
CA GLY A 141 -9.08 6.21 0.90
C GLY A 141 -9.01 7.32 1.96
N ARG A 142 -7.83 7.54 2.53
CA ARG A 142 -7.58 8.54 3.56
C ARG A 142 -7.05 9.83 2.95
N ILE A 143 -7.59 10.97 3.37
CA ILE A 143 -7.14 12.30 2.96
C ILE A 143 -6.41 12.96 4.13
N GLY A 144 -5.18 13.43 3.87
CA GLY A 144 -4.36 14.20 4.78
C GLY A 144 -4.13 15.62 4.29
N ASN A 145 -3.41 16.39 5.08
CA ASN A 145 -2.85 17.69 4.70
C ASN A 145 -1.34 17.72 5.12
N PRO A 146 -0.61 18.81 4.91
CA PRO A 146 0.81 18.86 5.28
C PRO A 146 1.09 18.60 6.77
N GLY A 147 0.15 18.88 7.66
CA GLY A 147 0.33 18.71 9.11
C GLY A 147 -0.28 17.42 9.68
N CYS A 148 -1.26 16.82 9.00
CA CYS A 148 -2.00 15.67 9.50
C CYS A 148 -2.26 14.64 8.41
N ILE A 149 -2.05 13.36 8.72
CA ILE A 149 -2.31 12.25 7.77
C ILE A 149 -3.81 11.97 7.57
N GLN A 150 -4.66 12.49 8.43
CA GLN A 150 -6.10 12.39 8.30
C GLN A 150 -6.76 13.68 8.77
N VAL A 151 -7.63 14.24 7.95
CA VAL A 151 -8.36 15.48 8.24
C VAL A 151 -9.84 15.31 7.94
N ASN A 152 -10.66 16.13 8.62
CA ASN A 152 -12.05 16.29 8.26
C ASN A 152 -12.16 17.13 6.98
N ILE A 153 -12.85 16.63 5.99
CA ILE A 153 -13.09 17.32 4.70
C ILE A 153 -14.50 17.93 4.60
N GLY A 154 -15.24 17.96 5.73
CA GLY A 154 -16.59 18.48 5.76
C GLY A 154 -17.54 17.68 4.85
N ASP A 155 -18.28 18.40 4.02
CA ASP A 155 -19.18 17.85 2.99
C ASP A 155 -18.47 17.46 1.68
N GLY A 156 -17.14 17.59 1.63
CA GLY A 156 -16.33 17.23 0.48
C GLY A 156 -16.18 18.34 -0.56
N ASP A 157 -16.49 19.58 -0.22
CA ASP A 157 -16.22 20.72 -1.12
C ASP A 157 -14.71 20.84 -1.39
N VAL A 158 -14.32 20.42 -2.59
CA VAL A 158 -12.92 20.46 -3.05
C VAL A 158 -12.37 21.88 -3.21
N SER A 159 -13.24 22.89 -3.35
CA SER A 159 -12.83 24.29 -3.52
C SER A 159 -12.21 24.87 -2.25
N ALA A 160 -12.65 24.40 -1.09
CA ALA A 160 -12.15 24.84 0.21
C ALA A 160 -10.79 24.23 0.58
N HIS A 161 -10.42 23.10 -0.05
CA HIS A 161 -9.26 22.29 0.35
C HIS A 161 -8.50 21.74 -0.87
N PRO A 162 -7.44 22.41 -1.37
CA PRO A 162 -6.71 21.99 -2.58
C PRO A 162 -6.14 20.58 -2.46
N TYR A 163 -5.81 20.10 -1.25
CA TYR A 163 -5.34 18.75 -1.02
C TYR A 163 -6.39 17.68 -1.38
N VAL A 164 -7.68 17.95 -1.31
CA VAL A 164 -8.73 17.00 -1.75
C VAL A 164 -8.60 16.72 -3.24
N GLY A 165 -8.36 17.76 -4.05
CA GLY A 165 -8.08 17.62 -5.48
C GLY A 165 -6.84 16.78 -5.77
N HIS A 166 -5.78 16.97 -4.98
CA HIS A 166 -4.54 16.17 -5.11
C HIS A 166 -4.77 14.68 -4.79
N PHE A 167 -5.49 14.35 -3.70
CA PHE A 167 -5.82 12.96 -3.38
C PHE A 167 -6.69 12.33 -4.47
N ARG A 168 -7.65 13.06 -5.01
CA ARG A 168 -8.45 12.60 -6.16
C ARG A 168 -7.56 12.25 -7.36
N ALA A 169 -6.58 13.09 -7.67
CA ALA A 169 -5.64 12.82 -8.76
C ALA A 169 -4.78 11.58 -8.50
N LEU A 170 -4.27 11.39 -7.27
CA LEU A 170 -3.53 10.20 -6.85
C LEU A 170 -4.35 8.92 -7.01
N TRP A 171 -5.61 8.93 -6.56
CA TRP A 171 -6.49 7.77 -6.66
C TRP A 171 -6.88 7.47 -8.10
N ILE A 172 -7.20 8.49 -8.91
CA ILE A 172 -7.49 8.30 -10.34
C ILE A 172 -6.28 7.67 -11.04
N ALA A 173 -5.07 8.15 -10.76
CA ALA A 173 -3.86 7.58 -11.36
C ALA A 173 -3.62 6.12 -10.93
N ALA A 174 -3.89 5.79 -9.65
CA ALA A 174 -3.79 4.42 -9.15
C ALA A 174 -4.84 3.50 -9.80
N PHE A 175 -6.11 3.91 -9.88
CA PHE A 175 -7.16 3.14 -10.55
C PHE A 175 -6.91 2.97 -12.05
N THR A 176 -6.45 4.03 -12.73
CA THR A 176 -6.09 3.94 -14.15
C THR A 176 -4.94 2.96 -14.37
N GLY A 177 -3.92 3.01 -13.50
CA GLY A 177 -2.81 2.07 -13.55
C GLY A 177 -3.23 0.63 -13.29
N PHE A 178 -4.14 0.41 -12.34
CA PHE A 178 -4.74 -0.89 -12.08
C PHE A 178 -5.47 -1.42 -13.31
N LEU A 179 -6.42 -0.65 -13.85
CA LEU A 179 -7.24 -1.08 -15.00
C LEU A 179 -6.39 -1.38 -16.26
N ALA A 180 -5.30 -0.63 -16.46
CA ALA A 180 -4.42 -0.84 -17.61
C ALA A 180 -3.59 -2.13 -17.51
N LYS A 181 -3.27 -2.61 -16.30
CA LYS A 181 -2.37 -3.75 -16.06
C LYS A 181 -3.06 -4.99 -15.49
N ALA A 182 -4.10 -4.83 -14.68
CA ALA A 182 -4.84 -5.97 -14.13
C ALA A 182 -5.52 -6.79 -15.22
N ALA A 183 -6.00 -6.16 -16.28
CA ALA A 183 -6.59 -6.85 -17.42
C ALA A 183 -5.60 -7.78 -18.18
N ALA A 184 -4.29 -7.61 -17.98
CA ALA A 184 -3.25 -8.44 -18.58
C ALA A 184 -2.76 -9.58 -17.68
N ASP A 185 -2.84 -9.40 -16.35
CA ASP A 185 -2.19 -10.27 -15.37
C ASP A 185 -3.19 -11.06 -14.46
N GLU A 186 -4.45 -10.68 -14.44
CA GLU A 186 -5.45 -11.18 -13.45
C GLU A 186 -6.74 -11.71 -14.10
N SER A 187 -6.67 -12.18 -15.35
CA SER A 187 -7.79 -12.83 -16.05
C SER A 187 -7.91 -14.31 -15.70
#